data_7d589bc1f52f140faf8d7c947f5c9143
#
_entry.id   7d589bc1f52f140faf8d7c947f5c9143
#
_cell.length_a   1.000
_cell.length_b   1.000
_cell.length_c   1.000
_cell.angle_alpha   90.00
_cell.angle_beta   90.00
_cell.angle_gamma   90.00
#
_symmetry.space_group_name_H-M   'P 1'
#
loop_
_entity.id
_entity.type
_entity.pdbx_description
1 polymer ?
#
loop_
_entity_poly.entity_id
_entity_poly.type
_entity_poly.pdbx_seq_one_letter_code
_entity_poly.pdbx_strand_id
1 'polypeptide(L)'
;YRYENGRDLWGDALSRTNISTSVAALTDIDADPVIDRGRVFAIGQGGRMASYELVSGQRLWEINVAGISTPAVVGDWVFVVTDDSRLLCVARTTGKIRWISQLKRWRDEEDKKGAVRWTGPVAAGGRLILVSTEGDLVYINPADGALAASRDMGHRMTLSPVVADNMLYILADDGRLTAYR
;
A
#
# COMPACT_ATOMS: atom_id res chain seq x y z
N TYR A 1 -1.66 -18.16 -14.32
CA TYR A 1 -1.96 -18.84 -15.60
C TYR A 1 -0.68 -19.09 -16.39
N ARG A 2 -0.62 -20.18 -17.13
CA ARG A 2 0.43 -20.39 -18.12
C ARG A 2 0.19 -19.47 -19.32
N TYR A 3 1.20 -18.73 -19.71
CA TYR A 3 1.11 -17.79 -20.85
C TYR A 3 0.69 -18.48 -22.17
N GLU A 4 1.18 -19.71 -22.40
CA GLU A 4 0.97 -20.45 -23.64
C GLU A 4 -0.46 -20.94 -23.85
N ASN A 5 -1.21 -21.24 -22.79
CA ASN A 5 -2.50 -21.92 -22.90
C ASN A 5 -3.55 -21.47 -21.87
N GLY A 6 -3.26 -20.46 -21.04
CA GLY A 6 -4.17 -19.91 -20.04
C GLY A 6 -4.55 -20.87 -18.90
N ARG A 7 -3.87 -22.00 -18.74
CA ARG A 7 -4.16 -22.93 -17.64
C ARG A 7 -3.72 -22.36 -16.31
N ASP A 8 -4.52 -22.59 -15.28
CA ASP A 8 -4.17 -22.25 -13.91
C ASP A 8 -2.89 -22.97 -13.50
N LEU A 9 -1.97 -22.23 -12.88
CA LEU A 9 -0.79 -22.80 -12.24
C LEU A 9 -1.06 -23.08 -10.78
N TRP A 10 -1.59 -22.09 -10.10
CA TRP A 10 -2.01 -22.15 -8.71
C TRP A 10 -2.99 -21.01 -8.41
N GLY A 11 -3.74 -21.15 -7.33
CA GLY A 11 -4.64 -20.12 -6.81
C GLY A 11 -4.72 -20.21 -5.29
N ASP A 12 -4.95 -19.08 -4.63
CA ASP A 12 -5.25 -19.02 -3.21
C ASP A 12 -6.28 -17.92 -2.96
N ALA A 13 -7.01 -18.03 -1.86
CA ALA A 13 -7.99 -17.04 -1.45
C ALA A 13 -7.45 -16.24 -0.25
N LEU A 14 -7.29 -14.94 -0.42
CA LEU A 14 -7.01 -13.99 0.66
C LEU A 14 -8.27 -13.70 1.49
N SER A 15 -9.18 -14.69 1.61
CA SER A 15 -10.44 -14.52 2.28
C SER A 15 -10.29 -14.50 3.80
N ARG A 16 -11.06 -13.64 4.40
CA ARG A 16 -11.42 -13.43 5.82
C ARG A 16 -10.44 -13.85 6.90
N THR A 17 -9.97 -12.85 7.61
CA THR A 17 -9.65 -12.94 9.04
C THR A 17 -10.83 -12.42 9.86
N ASN A 18 -10.95 -12.87 11.13
CA ASN A 18 -11.97 -12.39 12.07
C ASN A 18 -11.72 -10.94 12.56
N ILE A 19 -11.18 -10.06 11.71
CA ILE A 19 -10.98 -8.65 12.05
C ILE A 19 -12.29 -7.91 11.79
N SER A 20 -12.93 -7.49 12.85
CA SER A 20 -14.19 -6.73 12.84
C SER A 20 -13.92 -5.23 12.66
N THR A 21 -13.45 -4.80 11.51
CA THR A 21 -13.58 -3.40 11.10
C THR A 21 -14.78 -3.27 10.16
N SER A 22 -15.46 -2.13 10.15
CA SER A 22 -16.61 -1.90 9.26
C SER A 22 -16.24 -2.01 7.78
N VAL A 23 -14.96 -1.87 7.44
CA VAL A 23 -14.40 -2.01 6.08
C VAL A 23 -14.02 -3.47 5.78
N ALA A 24 -13.61 -4.25 6.76
CA ALA A 24 -13.28 -5.68 6.59
C ALA A 24 -14.50 -6.59 6.28
N ALA A 25 -15.70 -6.03 6.28
CA ALA A 25 -16.90 -6.73 5.77
C ALA A 25 -16.92 -6.81 4.23
N LEU A 26 -16.16 -5.95 3.53
CA LEU A 26 -15.94 -6.02 2.10
C LEU A 26 -14.75 -6.96 1.84
N THR A 27 -14.93 -7.93 0.97
CA THR A 27 -13.91 -8.97 0.69
C THR A 27 -13.17 -8.70 -0.62
N ASP A 28 -13.30 -7.51 -1.17
CA ASP A 28 -12.69 -7.14 -2.44
C ASP A 28 -11.17 -6.98 -2.31
N ILE A 29 -10.46 -7.25 -3.38
CA ILE A 29 -9.02 -7.05 -3.49
C ILE A 29 -8.81 -5.99 -4.56
N ASP A 30 -8.62 -4.75 -4.13
CA ASP A 30 -8.40 -3.61 -5.02
C ASP A 30 -6.91 -3.39 -5.32
N ALA A 31 -6.04 -3.91 -4.45
CA ALA A 31 -4.60 -3.78 -4.60
C ALA A 31 -4.04 -4.76 -5.62
N ASP A 32 -3.20 -4.29 -6.54
CA ASP A 32 -2.46 -5.16 -7.44
C ASP A 32 -1.45 -6.01 -6.68
N PRO A 33 -1.30 -7.31 -7.04
CA PRO A 33 -0.23 -8.13 -6.51
C PRO A 33 1.13 -7.65 -7.03
N VAL A 34 2.15 -7.64 -6.17
CA VAL A 34 3.51 -7.27 -6.54
C VAL A 34 4.39 -8.50 -6.62
N ILE A 35 5.10 -8.63 -7.74
CA ILE A 35 6.06 -9.72 -7.95
C ILE A 35 7.47 -9.15 -7.88
N ASP A 36 8.29 -9.72 -6.99
CA ASP A 36 9.70 -9.37 -6.90
C ASP A 36 10.53 -10.58 -6.45
N ARG A 37 11.63 -10.85 -7.17
CA ARG A 37 12.62 -11.92 -6.89
C ARG A 37 11.96 -13.26 -6.50
N GLY A 38 11.04 -13.78 -7.33
CA GLY A 38 10.42 -15.08 -7.16
C GLY A 38 9.35 -15.15 -6.06
N ARG A 39 8.88 -14.00 -5.56
CA ARG A 39 7.79 -13.91 -4.57
C ARG A 39 6.66 -13.05 -5.08
N VAL A 40 5.46 -13.41 -4.67
CA VAL A 40 4.25 -12.61 -4.86
C VAL A 40 3.83 -12.05 -3.50
N PHE A 41 3.49 -10.78 -3.46
CA PHE A 41 2.93 -10.10 -2.29
C PHE A 41 1.54 -9.61 -2.66
N ALA A 42 0.55 -9.96 -1.88
CA ALA A 42 -0.83 -9.54 -2.08
C ALA A 42 -1.46 -9.10 -0.76
N ILE A 43 -2.29 -8.07 -0.82
CA ILE A 43 -3.05 -7.54 0.30
C ILE A 43 -4.50 -7.37 -0.13
N GLY A 44 -5.44 -7.65 0.77
CA GLY A 44 -6.86 -7.47 0.52
C GLY A 44 -7.54 -6.68 1.64
N GLN A 45 -8.67 -6.09 1.32
CA GLN A 45 -9.55 -5.42 2.29
C GLN A 45 -10.04 -6.36 3.39
N GLY A 46 -10.14 -7.66 3.09
CA GLY A 46 -10.58 -8.69 4.04
C GLY A 46 -9.67 -8.89 5.26
N GLY A 47 -8.62 -8.07 5.42
CA GLY A 47 -7.76 -8.07 6.61
C GLY A 47 -6.59 -9.04 6.53
N ARG A 48 -6.18 -9.45 5.34
CA ARG A 48 -5.03 -10.35 5.17
C ARG A 48 -4.05 -9.82 4.13
N MET A 49 -2.77 -9.86 4.49
CA MET A 49 -1.66 -9.74 3.56
C MET A 49 -0.85 -11.03 3.59
N ALA A 50 -0.42 -11.50 2.44
CA ALA A 50 0.36 -12.73 2.32
C ALA A 50 1.48 -12.62 1.29
N SER A 51 2.50 -13.45 1.45
CA SER A 51 3.54 -13.69 0.46
C SER A 51 3.53 -15.14 0.01
N TYR A 52 3.71 -15.33 -1.28
CA TYR A 52 3.73 -16.64 -1.92
C TYR A 52 5.04 -16.85 -2.67
N GLU A 53 5.44 -18.11 -2.80
CA GLU A 53 6.44 -18.53 -3.78
C GLU A 53 5.81 -18.46 -5.17
N LEU A 54 6.49 -17.79 -6.11
CA LEU A 54 5.91 -17.46 -7.43
C LEU A 54 5.52 -18.68 -8.25
N VAL A 55 6.35 -19.74 -8.23
CA VAL A 55 6.17 -20.90 -9.11
C VAL A 55 5.16 -21.89 -8.55
N SER A 56 5.26 -22.21 -7.26
CA SER A 56 4.43 -23.23 -6.61
C SER A 56 3.13 -22.69 -6.01
N GLY A 57 3.04 -21.38 -5.75
CA GLY A 57 1.94 -20.79 -5.01
C GLY A 57 1.96 -21.11 -3.52
N GLN A 58 3.05 -21.71 -3.00
CA GLN A 58 3.19 -21.98 -1.58
C GLN A 58 3.14 -20.67 -0.79
N ARG A 59 2.22 -20.55 0.18
CA ARG A 59 2.16 -19.43 1.09
C ARG A 59 3.36 -19.48 2.03
N LEU A 60 4.20 -18.44 1.99
CA LEU A 60 5.44 -18.36 2.75
C LEU A 60 5.21 -17.72 4.12
N TRP A 61 4.36 -16.70 4.17
CA TRP A 61 3.89 -16.07 5.40
C TRP A 61 2.58 -15.31 5.16
N GLU A 62 1.86 -15.06 6.25
CA GLU A 62 0.69 -14.19 6.25
C GLU A 62 0.66 -13.33 7.51
N ILE A 63 0.04 -12.15 7.41
CA ILE A 63 -0.22 -11.24 8.53
C ILE A 63 -1.63 -10.65 8.42
N ASN A 64 -2.20 -10.33 9.58
CA ASN A 64 -3.54 -9.75 9.67
C ASN A 64 -3.46 -8.23 9.46
N VAL A 65 -3.50 -7.80 8.21
CA VAL A 65 -3.43 -6.41 7.79
C VAL A 65 -4.38 -6.20 6.64
N ALA A 66 -5.24 -5.18 6.73
CA ALA A 66 -6.16 -4.77 5.68
C ALA A 66 -5.62 -3.55 4.93
N GLY A 67 -5.75 -3.52 3.62
CA GLY A 67 -5.38 -2.38 2.79
C GLY A 67 -5.85 -2.54 1.36
N ILE A 68 -6.00 -1.41 0.68
CA ILE A 68 -6.49 -1.30 -0.69
C ILE A 68 -5.42 -0.82 -1.69
N SER A 69 -4.27 -0.39 -1.18
CA SER A 69 -3.19 0.12 -2.02
C SER A 69 -2.14 -0.93 -2.31
N THR A 70 -1.64 -0.94 -3.53
CA THR A 70 -0.56 -1.82 -3.97
C THR A 70 0.69 -1.62 -3.10
N PRO A 71 1.27 -2.68 -2.53
CA PRO A 71 2.48 -2.59 -1.72
C PRO A 71 3.70 -2.12 -2.53
N ALA A 72 4.63 -1.40 -1.90
CA ALA A 72 5.95 -1.14 -2.47
C ALA A 72 6.98 -2.13 -1.94
N VAL A 73 7.73 -2.78 -2.83
CA VAL A 73 8.78 -3.73 -2.45
C VAL A 73 10.15 -3.13 -2.77
N VAL A 74 10.98 -2.95 -1.75
CA VAL A 74 12.32 -2.37 -1.90
C VAL A 74 13.32 -3.17 -1.08
N GLY A 75 14.27 -3.81 -1.75
CA GLY A 75 15.28 -4.65 -1.09
C GLY A 75 14.65 -5.76 -0.25
N ASP A 76 14.88 -5.74 1.05
CA ASP A 76 14.39 -6.73 2.01
C ASP A 76 13.08 -6.33 2.70
N TRP A 77 12.44 -5.26 2.24
CA TRP A 77 11.28 -4.66 2.88
C TRP A 77 10.09 -4.54 1.93
N VAL A 78 8.92 -4.74 2.50
CA VAL A 78 7.61 -4.48 1.88
C VAL A 78 6.94 -3.37 2.67
N PHE A 79 6.56 -2.31 1.99
CA PHE A 79 5.86 -1.18 2.58
C PHE A 79 4.40 -1.21 2.15
N VAL A 80 3.52 -1.04 3.09
CA VAL A 80 2.07 -1.13 2.86
C VAL A 80 1.33 -0.11 3.70
N VAL A 81 0.37 0.59 3.10
CA VAL A 81 -0.56 1.45 3.82
C VAL A 81 -1.86 0.69 4.11
N THR A 82 -2.32 0.79 5.34
CA THR A 82 -3.52 0.11 5.82
C THR A 82 -4.75 1.01 5.74
N ASP A 83 -5.94 0.40 5.79
CA ASP A 83 -7.23 1.10 5.78
C ASP A 83 -7.46 2.00 7.01
N ASP A 84 -6.74 1.76 8.11
CA ASP A 84 -6.74 2.60 9.31
C ASP A 84 -5.59 3.63 9.33
N SER A 85 -5.07 3.98 8.14
CA SER A 85 -4.07 5.04 7.93
C SER A 85 -2.72 4.77 8.63
N ARG A 86 -2.29 3.51 8.69
CA ARG A 86 -0.94 3.16 9.15
C ARG A 86 -0.07 2.77 7.97
N LEU A 87 1.16 3.24 7.97
CA LEU A 87 2.20 2.77 7.06
C LEU A 87 3.07 1.77 7.80
N LEU A 88 3.21 0.57 7.26
CA LEU A 88 3.98 -0.51 7.83
C LEU A 88 5.21 -0.82 6.97
N CYS A 89 6.32 -1.13 7.64
CA CYS A 89 7.47 -1.80 7.04
C CYS A 89 7.50 -3.26 7.48
N VAL A 90 7.41 -4.16 6.53
CA VAL A 90 7.32 -5.60 6.76
C VAL A 90 8.54 -6.28 6.17
N ALA A 91 9.16 -7.19 6.93
CA ALA A 91 10.28 -7.98 6.44
C ALA A 91 9.81 -8.92 5.32
N ARG A 92 10.37 -8.77 4.13
CA ARG A 92 10.04 -9.52 2.92
C ARG A 92 10.04 -11.03 3.11
N THR A 93 11.00 -11.54 3.88
CA THR A 93 11.22 -12.99 4.02
C THR A 93 10.33 -13.63 5.09
N THR A 94 9.93 -12.89 6.11
CA THR A 94 9.28 -13.45 7.31
C THR A 94 7.91 -12.87 7.63
N GLY A 95 7.50 -11.77 6.99
CA GLY A 95 6.27 -11.06 7.34
C GLY A 95 6.32 -10.30 8.67
N LYS A 96 7.47 -10.26 9.36
CA LYS A 96 7.60 -9.53 10.62
C LYS A 96 7.57 -8.03 10.39
N ILE A 97 6.76 -7.33 11.16
CA ILE A 97 6.70 -5.86 11.11
C ILE A 97 7.94 -5.30 11.81
N ARG A 98 8.67 -4.43 11.10
CA ARG A 98 9.84 -3.72 11.61
C ARG A 98 9.46 -2.43 12.33
N TRP A 99 8.60 -1.63 11.68
CA TRP A 99 8.06 -0.40 12.24
C TRP A 99 6.66 -0.11 11.69
N ILE A 100 5.93 0.71 12.43
CA ILE A 100 4.59 1.21 12.08
C ILE A 100 4.63 2.73 12.25
N SER A 101 4.19 3.47 11.24
CA SER A 101 4.01 4.92 11.30
C SER A 101 2.53 5.25 11.15
N GLN A 102 1.96 5.97 12.12
CA GLN A 102 0.59 6.44 12.05
C GLN A 102 0.54 7.69 11.19
N LEU A 103 -0.20 7.65 10.10
CA LEU A 103 -0.53 8.81 9.28
C LEU A 103 -1.80 9.47 9.83
N LYS A 104 -2.08 10.69 9.39
CA LYS A 104 -3.31 11.41 9.73
C LYS A 104 -4.52 10.55 9.37
N ARG A 105 -5.37 10.30 10.36
CA ARG A 105 -6.51 9.40 10.21
C ARG A 105 -7.81 10.14 9.94
N TRP A 106 -7.94 11.34 10.52
CA TRP A 106 -9.14 12.15 10.43
C TRP A 106 -8.78 13.57 10.02
N ARG A 107 -9.67 14.23 9.28
CA ARG A 107 -9.55 15.68 9.05
C ARG A 107 -9.67 16.44 10.37
N ASP A 108 -10.63 16.01 11.19
CA ASP A 108 -10.83 16.45 12.56
C ASP A 108 -10.49 15.28 13.49
N GLU A 109 -9.30 15.33 14.11
CA GLU A 109 -8.80 14.28 14.99
C GLU A 109 -9.53 14.23 16.33
N GLU A 110 -10.05 15.38 16.83
CA GLU A 110 -10.76 15.48 18.10
C GLU A 110 -12.13 14.81 18.01
N ASP A 111 -12.91 15.18 17.01
CA ASP A 111 -14.26 14.65 16.76
C ASP A 111 -14.24 13.33 15.96
N LYS A 112 -13.08 12.88 15.45
CA LYS A 112 -12.91 11.73 14.57
C LYS A 112 -13.81 11.79 13.33
N LYS A 113 -13.90 12.98 12.71
CA LYS A 113 -14.70 13.24 11.53
C LYS A 113 -13.82 13.44 10.28
N GLY A 114 -14.37 13.05 9.12
CA GLY A 114 -13.69 13.17 7.85
C GLY A 114 -12.51 12.20 7.75
N ALA A 115 -12.79 10.92 7.53
CA ALA A 115 -11.75 9.90 7.41
C ALA A 115 -10.80 10.23 6.24
N VAL A 116 -9.51 10.27 6.53
CA VAL A 116 -8.44 10.47 5.55
C VAL A 116 -7.99 9.13 5.00
N ARG A 117 -8.03 8.99 3.69
CA ARG A 117 -7.50 7.81 3.01
C ARG A 117 -6.17 8.16 2.37
N TRP A 118 -5.24 7.24 2.48
CA TRP A 118 -3.89 7.35 1.93
C TRP A 118 -3.71 6.38 0.79
N THR A 119 -3.05 6.83 -0.27
CA THR A 119 -2.72 6.03 -1.45
C THR A 119 -1.22 6.04 -1.71
N GLY A 120 -0.69 4.91 -2.13
CA GLY A 120 0.73 4.58 -2.19
C GLY A 120 1.04 3.42 -1.22
N PRO A 121 2.27 3.24 -0.75
CA PRO A 121 3.44 4.09 -1.00
C PRO A 121 4.09 3.83 -2.36
N VAL A 122 4.69 4.85 -2.93
CA VAL A 122 5.62 4.73 -4.05
C VAL A 122 7.03 4.97 -3.54
N ALA A 123 7.95 4.08 -3.84
CA ALA A 123 9.34 4.21 -3.42
C ALA A 123 10.16 4.90 -4.51
N ALA A 124 10.66 6.09 -4.23
CA ALA A 124 11.51 6.84 -5.15
C ALA A 124 12.43 7.81 -4.39
N GLY A 125 13.63 8.06 -4.94
CA GLY A 125 14.59 9.00 -4.37
C GLY A 125 14.98 8.70 -2.91
N GLY A 126 15.00 7.41 -2.52
CA GLY A 126 15.29 6.98 -1.15
C GLY A 126 14.17 7.28 -0.15
N ARG A 127 12.95 7.55 -0.60
CA ARG A 127 11.79 7.92 0.23
C ARG A 127 10.57 7.09 -0.15
N LEU A 128 9.61 7.00 0.75
CA LEU A 128 8.26 6.53 0.47
C LEU A 128 7.36 7.75 0.27
N ILE A 129 6.61 7.76 -0.80
CA ILE A 129 5.75 8.86 -1.22
C ILE A 129 4.31 8.41 -1.13
N LEU A 130 3.47 9.14 -0.40
CA LEU A 130 2.05 8.88 -0.28
C LEU A 130 1.27 10.18 -0.50
N VAL A 131 0.05 10.03 -0.98
CA VAL A 131 -0.92 11.12 -1.15
C VAL A 131 -2.20 10.81 -0.39
N SER A 132 -2.96 11.85 -0.04
CA SER A 132 -4.20 11.70 0.73
C SER A 132 -5.42 12.29 0.04
N THR A 133 -6.59 11.86 0.50
CA THR A 133 -7.89 12.44 0.11
C THR A 133 -8.12 13.87 0.64
N GLU A 134 -7.27 14.35 1.55
CA GLU A 134 -7.32 15.73 2.06
C GLU A 134 -6.31 16.66 1.35
N GLY A 135 -5.58 16.13 0.35
CA GLY A 135 -4.63 16.91 -0.42
C GLY A 135 -3.20 16.88 0.10
N ASP A 136 -2.89 16.03 1.06
CA ASP A 136 -1.53 15.92 1.57
C ASP A 136 -0.66 15.06 0.64
N LEU A 137 0.55 15.53 0.37
CA LEU A 137 1.66 14.78 -0.18
C LEU A 137 2.71 14.62 0.90
N VAL A 138 3.04 13.39 1.28
CA VAL A 138 4.02 13.12 2.33
C VAL A 138 5.18 12.28 1.84
N TYR A 139 6.36 12.58 2.39
CA TYR A 139 7.59 11.83 2.18
C TYR A 139 8.01 11.19 3.49
N ILE A 140 8.13 9.88 3.49
CA ILE A 140 8.46 9.09 4.68
C ILE A 140 9.83 8.45 4.51
N ASN A 141 10.63 8.46 5.57
CA ASN A 141 11.90 7.77 5.60
C ASN A 141 11.67 6.23 5.70
N PRO A 142 12.13 5.42 4.74
CA PRO A 142 11.90 3.98 4.76
C PRO A 142 12.64 3.24 5.89
N ALA A 143 13.66 3.84 6.50
CA ALA A 143 14.44 3.19 7.53
C ALA A 143 13.70 3.08 8.87
N ASP A 144 12.90 4.09 9.22
CA ASP A 144 12.26 4.23 10.54
C ASP A 144 10.79 4.66 10.50
N GLY A 145 10.26 5.00 9.31
CA GLY A 145 8.87 5.47 9.15
C GLY A 145 8.65 6.92 9.57
N ALA A 146 9.71 7.69 9.82
CA ALA A 146 9.59 9.09 10.19
C ALA A 146 9.11 9.95 9.01
N LEU A 147 8.26 10.95 9.30
CA LEU A 147 7.87 11.96 8.33
C LEU A 147 9.07 12.84 8.00
N ALA A 148 9.55 12.76 6.76
CA ALA A 148 10.68 13.56 6.29
C ALA A 148 10.25 14.93 5.77
N ALA A 149 9.11 14.99 5.07
CA ALA A 149 8.52 16.22 4.57
C ALA A 149 7.03 16.01 4.27
N SER A 150 6.27 17.10 4.29
CA SER A 150 4.87 17.15 3.85
C SER A 150 4.61 18.39 3.02
N ARG A 151 3.63 18.31 2.13
CA ARG A 151 3.16 19.43 1.32
C ARG A 151 1.65 19.32 1.16
N ASP A 152 0.95 20.42 1.39
CA ASP A 152 -0.45 20.55 1.02
C ASP A 152 -0.53 20.87 -0.47
N MET A 153 -1.24 20.04 -1.21
CA MET A 153 -1.46 20.17 -2.66
C MET A 153 -2.76 20.93 -2.96
N GLY A 154 -3.62 21.12 -1.97
CA GLY A 154 -4.91 21.79 -2.10
C GLY A 154 -5.93 21.03 -2.94
N HIS A 155 -5.63 19.80 -3.36
CA HIS A 155 -6.48 18.98 -4.23
C HIS A 155 -6.55 17.55 -3.71
N ARG A 156 -7.76 17.01 -3.69
CA ARG A 156 -8.00 15.61 -3.33
C ARG A 156 -7.26 14.67 -4.30
N MET A 157 -6.63 13.63 -3.74
CA MET A 157 -5.88 12.63 -4.50
C MET A 157 -6.26 11.23 -4.04
N THR A 158 -6.72 10.39 -4.96
CA THR A 158 -7.11 8.99 -4.72
C THR A 158 -6.29 8.00 -5.51
N LEU A 159 -5.54 8.47 -6.50
CA LEU A 159 -4.66 7.65 -7.32
C LEU A 159 -3.22 7.68 -6.80
N SER A 160 -2.54 6.55 -6.93
CA SER A 160 -1.14 6.44 -6.56
C SER A 160 -0.26 7.37 -7.41
N PRO A 161 0.71 8.08 -6.80
CA PRO A 161 1.72 8.80 -7.58
C PRO A 161 2.48 7.88 -8.52
N VAL A 162 2.98 8.42 -9.62
CA VAL A 162 3.80 7.70 -10.59
C VAL A 162 5.16 8.37 -10.69
N VAL A 163 6.23 7.57 -10.70
CA VAL A 163 7.59 8.07 -10.92
C VAL A 163 8.15 7.50 -12.22
N ALA A 164 8.54 8.39 -13.13
CA ALA A 164 9.16 8.05 -14.38
C ALA A 164 10.20 9.13 -14.75
N ASP A 165 11.34 8.72 -15.30
CA ASP A 165 12.40 9.63 -15.77
C ASP A 165 12.83 10.69 -14.74
N ASN A 166 12.99 10.28 -13.47
CA ASN A 166 13.30 11.17 -12.34
C ASN A 166 12.27 12.29 -12.09
N MET A 167 11.05 12.09 -12.57
CA MET A 167 9.92 12.98 -12.34
C MET A 167 8.84 12.26 -11.54
N LEU A 168 8.24 12.96 -10.58
CA LEU A 168 7.07 12.53 -9.83
C LEU A 168 5.82 13.13 -10.48
N TYR A 169 4.88 12.29 -10.88
CA TYR A 169 3.59 12.70 -11.43
C TYR A 169 2.48 12.40 -10.43
N ILE A 170 1.63 13.39 -10.20
CA ILE A 170 0.47 13.29 -9.32
C ILE A 170 -0.75 13.73 -10.11
N LEU A 171 -1.77 12.86 -10.16
CA LEU A 171 -3.07 13.16 -10.75
C LEU A 171 -4.07 13.36 -9.60
N ALA A 172 -4.63 14.57 -9.52
CA ALA A 172 -5.68 14.89 -8.58
C ALA A 172 -7.07 14.52 -9.12
N ASP A 173 -8.05 14.36 -8.23
CA ASP A 173 -9.41 13.94 -8.57
C ASP A 173 -10.16 14.95 -9.45
N ASP A 174 -9.72 16.22 -9.50
CA ASP A 174 -10.24 17.27 -10.39
C ASP A 174 -9.65 17.24 -11.81
N GLY A 175 -8.80 16.22 -12.10
CA GLY A 175 -8.14 16.04 -13.40
C GLY A 175 -6.83 16.81 -13.54
N ARG A 176 -6.34 17.50 -12.52
CA ARG A 176 -5.08 18.23 -12.54
C ARG A 176 -3.91 17.23 -12.48
N LEU A 177 -3.07 17.23 -13.52
CA LEU A 177 -1.81 16.51 -13.55
C LEU A 177 -0.67 17.47 -13.20
N THR A 178 0.10 17.14 -12.17
CA THR A 178 1.27 17.92 -11.73
C THR A 178 2.53 17.05 -11.78
N ALA A 179 3.62 17.63 -12.29
CA ALA A 179 4.93 16.98 -12.38
C ALA A 179 5.94 17.71 -11.50
N TYR A 180 6.74 16.96 -10.75
CA TYR A 180 7.82 17.45 -9.89
C TYR A 180 9.14 16.78 -10.28
N ARG A 181 10.22 17.53 -10.17
CA ARG A 181 11.58 17.03 -10.40
C ARG A 181 12.38 17.03 -9.12
#